data_ab939d4364670eaaec4d3b7b3168cb0f
#
_entry.id   ab939d4364670eaaec4d3b7b3168cb0f
#
_cell.length_a   1.000
_cell.length_b   1.000
_cell.length_c   1.000
_cell.angle_alpha   90.00
_cell.angle_beta   90.00
_cell.angle_gamma   90.00
#
_symmetry.space_group_name_H-M   'P 1'
#
loop_
_entity.id
_entity.type
_entity.pdbx_description
1 polymer ?
#
loop_
_entity_poly.entity_id
_entity_poly.type
_entity_poly.pdbx_seq_one_letter_code
_entity_poly.pdbx_strand_id
1 'polypeptide(L)' 'MTELLTVAETAALLKTTKQQVRKMIAQQLIPAMKIGREWKISRQYLEDFLRNNMI' A
#
# COMPACT_ATOMS: atom_id res chain seq x y z
N MET A 1 9.43 15.08 -1.67
CA MET A 1 8.45 14.49 -2.59
C MET A 1 8.05 13.12 -2.08
N THR A 2 6.77 12.79 -2.19
CA THR A 2 6.26 11.50 -1.75
C THR A 2 6.55 10.45 -2.81
N GLU A 3 7.19 9.37 -2.38
CA GLU A 3 7.43 8.25 -3.27
C GLU A 3 6.16 7.42 -3.38
N LEU A 4 5.81 7.02 -4.59
CA LEU A 4 4.66 6.17 -4.84
C LEU A 4 5.13 4.75 -5.12
N LEU A 5 4.49 3.80 -4.45
CA LEU A 5 4.81 2.38 -4.60
C LEU A 5 3.74 1.69 -5.41
N THR A 6 4.15 0.70 -6.20
CA THR A 6 3.21 -0.16 -6.89
C THR A 6 2.65 -1.18 -5.91
N VAL A 7 1.59 -1.89 -6.33
CA VAL A 7 1.05 -2.99 -5.52
C VAL A 7 2.12 -4.05 -5.28
N ALA A 8 2.93 -4.35 -6.31
CA ALA A 8 4.00 -5.33 -6.18
C ALA A 8 5.05 -4.89 -5.15
N GLU A 9 5.45 -3.64 -5.21
CA GLU A 9 6.42 -3.11 -4.26
C GLU A 9 5.87 -3.11 -2.83
N THR A 10 4.59 -2.75 -2.69
CA THR A 10 3.93 -2.76 -1.39
C THR A 10 3.85 -4.18 -0.84
N ALA A 11 3.52 -5.14 -1.70
CA ALA A 11 3.45 -6.54 -1.28
C ALA A 11 4.81 -7.03 -0.79
N ALA A 12 5.87 -6.64 -1.48
CA ALA A 12 7.22 -7.03 -1.07
C ALA A 12 7.59 -6.43 0.28
N LEU A 13 7.26 -5.16 0.51
CA LEU A 13 7.53 -4.51 1.78
C LEU A 13 6.77 -5.14 2.93
N LEU A 14 5.52 -5.52 2.69
CA LEU A 14 4.68 -6.13 3.71
C LEU A 14 4.88 -7.65 3.78
N LYS A 15 5.71 -8.21 2.91
CA LYS A 15 5.97 -9.65 2.82
C LYS A 15 4.68 -10.43 2.64
N THR A 16 3.86 -9.97 1.71
CA THR A 16 2.60 -10.60 1.39
C THR A 16 2.42 -10.68 -0.13
N THR A 17 1.22 -11.00 -0.58
CA THR A 17 0.94 -11.13 -2.01
C THR A 17 0.28 -9.87 -2.56
N LYS A 18 0.37 -9.69 -3.89
CA LYS A 18 -0.32 -8.58 -4.56
C LYS A 18 -1.82 -8.68 -4.33
N GLN A 19 -2.35 -9.90 -4.36
CA GLN A 19 -3.78 -10.12 -4.17
C GLN A 19 -4.21 -9.64 -2.78
N GLN A 20 -3.41 -9.93 -1.78
CA GLN A 20 -3.71 -9.49 -0.42
C GLN A 20 -3.67 -7.97 -0.31
N VAL A 21 -2.69 -7.33 -0.96
CA VAL A 21 -2.60 -5.87 -0.96
C VAL A 21 -3.83 -5.26 -1.63
N ARG A 22 -4.26 -5.82 -2.76
CA ARG A 22 -5.47 -5.33 -3.45
C ARG A 22 -6.70 -5.45 -2.55
N LYS A 23 -6.79 -6.55 -1.81
CA LYS A 23 -7.89 -6.74 -0.87
C LYS A 23 -7.86 -5.70 0.23
N MET A 24 -6.68 -5.41 0.76
CA MET A 24 -6.53 -4.39 1.80
C MET A 24 -6.92 -3.01 1.28
N ILE A 25 -6.58 -2.69 0.04
CA ILE A 25 -6.97 -1.43 -0.58
C ILE A 25 -8.49 -1.38 -0.74
N ALA A 26 -9.10 -2.46 -1.19
CA ALA A 26 -10.55 -2.53 -1.38
C ALA A 26 -11.30 -2.37 -0.05
N GLN A 27 -10.71 -2.84 1.04
CA GLN A 27 -11.27 -2.71 2.38
C GLN A 27 -10.90 -1.37 3.03
N GLN A 28 -10.21 -0.51 2.30
CA GLN A 28 -9.78 0.81 2.78
C GLN A 28 -8.88 0.73 4.01
N LEU A 29 -8.13 -0.34 4.12
CA LEU A 29 -7.15 -0.50 5.19
C LEU A 29 -5.86 0.24 4.89
N ILE A 30 -5.53 0.39 3.61
CA ILE A 30 -4.34 1.10 3.14
C ILE A 30 -4.80 2.23 2.22
N PRO A 31 -4.35 3.47 2.44
CA PRO A 31 -4.66 4.55 1.51
C PRO A 31 -3.94 4.32 0.18
N ALA A 32 -4.66 4.45 -0.91
CA ALA A 32 -4.10 4.24 -2.24
C ALA A 32 -4.81 5.12 -3.25
N MET A 33 -4.11 5.43 -4.33
CA MET A 33 -4.66 6.20 -5.44
C MET A 33 -4.65 5.34 -6.68
N LYS A 34 -5.72 5.42 -7.47
CA LYS A 34 -5.74 4.74 -8.75
C LYS A 34 -5.30 5.72 -9.82
N ILE A 35 -4.18 5.41 -10.46
CA ILE A 35 -3.62 6.23 -11.53
C ILE A 35 -3.62 5.38 -12.79
N GLY A 36 -4.49 5.75 -13.74
CA GLY A 36 -4.69 4.93 -14.92
C GLY A 36 -5.29 3.59 -14.53
N ARG A 37 -4.57 2.52 -14.79
CA ARG A 37 -5.02 1.15 -14.47
C ARG A 37 -4.31 0.56 -13.26
N GLU A 38 -3.48 1.37 -12.60
CA GLU A 38 -2.66 0.85 -11.52
C GLU A 38 -2.97 1.56 -10.21
N TRP A 39 -2.91 0.80 -9.13
CA TRP A 39 -2.98 1.36 -7.80
C TRP A 39 -1.58 1.80 -7.38
N LYS A 40 -1.49 2.99 -6.82
CA LYS A 40 -0.25 3.52 -6.27
C LYS A 40 -0.47 3.84 -4.79
N ILE A 41 0.50 3.48 -3.98
CA ILE A 41 0.42 3.67 -2.54
C ILE A 41 1.53 4.63 -2.13
N SER A 42 1.21 5.68 -1.38
CA SER A 42 2.21 6.59 -0.86
C SER A 42 3.07 5.84 0.16
N ARG A 43 4.39 5.87 -0.05
CA ARG A 43 5.31 5.21 0.86
C ARG A 43 5.21 5.80 2.26
N GLN A 44 5.04 7.10 2.37
CA GLN A 44 4.94 7.74 3.67
C GLN A 44 3.69 7.30 4.40
N TYR A 45 2.55 7.23 3.70
CA TYR A 45 1.33 6.75 4.32
C TYR A 45 1.44 5.30 4.73
N LEU A 46 2.12 4.50 3.93
CA LEU A 46 2.33 3.10 4.27
C LEU A 46 3.19 2.97 5.52
N GLU A 47 4.25 3.75 5.61
CA GLU A 47 5.10 3.75 6.80
C GLU A 47 4.32 4.18 8.05
N ASP A 48 3.47 5.20 7.91
CA ASP A 48 2.63 5.66 9.02
C ASP A 48 1.63 4.58 9.42
N PHE A 49 1.04 3.91 8.43
CA PHE A 49 0.11 2.81 8.69
C PHE A 49 0.80 1.70 9.48
N LEU A 50 1.99 1.30 9.06
CA LEU A 50 2.74 0.26 9.76
C LEU A 50 3.11 0.68 11.17
N ARG A 51 3.55 1.93 11.32
CA ARG A 51 3.92 2.44 12.63
C ARG A 51 2.75 2.46 13.60
N ASN A 52 1.58 2.88 13.11
CA ASN A 52 0.40 3.00 13.95
C ASN A 52 -0.24 1.66 14.26
N ASN A 53 0.08 0.62 13.49
CA ASN A 53 -0.50 -0.72 13.69
C ASN A 53 0.49 -1.72 14.26
N MET A 54 1.69 -1.27 14.59
CA MET A 54 2.66 -2.12 15.29
C MET A 54 2.55 -1.90 16.78
N ILE A 55 2.60 -3.00 17.49
CA ILE A 55 2.55 -2.97 18.94
C ILE A 55 3.96 -3.03 19.50
#